data_bbf29585ec72769a323e537ca19adc51
#
_entry.id   bbf29585ec72769a323e537ca19adc51
#
_cell.length_a   1.000
_cell.length_b   1.000
_cell.length_c   1.000
_cell.angle_alpha   90.00
_cell.angle_beta   90.00
_cell.angle_gamma   90.00
#
_symmetry.space_group_name_H-M   'P 1'
#
loop_
_entity.id
_entity.type
_entity.pdbx_description
1 polymer ?
#
loop_
_entity_poly.entity_id
_entity_poly.type
_entity_poly.pdbx_seq_one_letter_code
_entity_poly.pdbx_strand_id
1 'polypeptide(L)'
;MPQLTDDPERAGTWMTPEEYGASRAALWTGAVVLVTDPDGRILVQSVDYRSDRLLPGGAVDAGESPAAAAAREVREELGVDGHYPRGLAVDWIPADTPGFPPEMRFPGEILHVYDGGTWTPDRIRSVRLPDREITGIDFAEPADLPALMDPGDARRALSALRARINGSGPALLEDGRPTNPTDLDRLGVLRTRRTPQHGTWHPGPLPAHLPVRERSGWLFAPDGRVLLLIARATGAAHLPGPAAEPTAGALALGHRYADGGASARTAARLTALAPAGDPAYARLLATPEQVRELSDWGPAGREELASVHAARVRLALPAPPRTPPMELPEQGLRW
;
A
#
# COMPACT_ATOMS: atom_id res chain seq x y z
N MET A 1 -19.91 16.70 45.07
CA MET A 1 -19.51 17.53 43.92
C MET A 1 -18.70 18.69 44.49
N PRO A 2 -17.41 18.88 44.13
CA PRO A 2 -16.67 20.06 44.53
C PRO A 2 -17.29 21.27 43.82
N GLN A 3 -17.63 22.28 44.58
CA GLN A 3 -18.04 23.59 44.08
C GLN A 3 -16.82 24.21 43.40
N LEU A 4 -16.96 24.54 42.11
CA LEU A 4 -16.02 25.40 41.38
C LEU A 4 -16.11 26.78 42.07
N THR A 5 -15.09 27.14 42.86
CA THR A 5 -14.93 28.48 43.37
C THR A 5 -14.69 29.42 42.19
N ASP A 6 -15.51 30.46 42.07
CA ASP A 6 -15.29 31.60 41.18
C ASP A 6 -13.95 32.25 41.56
N ASP A 7 -12.90 31.88 40.83
CA ASP A 7 -11.60 32.52 40.92
C ASP A 7 -11.58 33.69 39.93
N PRO A 8 -11.61 34.94 40.40
CA PRO A 8 -11.65 36.11 39.51
C PRO A 8 -10.37 36.28 38.66
N GLU A 9 -9.27 35.58 38.98
CA GLU A 9 -8.07 35.55 38.14
C GLU A 9 -8.18 34.56 36.95
N ARG A 10 -9.24 33.73 36.90
CA ARG A 10 -9.58 32.87 35.77
C ARG A 10 -10.57 33.50 34.81
N ALA A 11 -10.83 34.78 34.86
CA ALA A 11 -11.55 35.52 33.85
C ALA A 11 -10.69 35.63 32.57
N GLY A 12 -10.32 34.48 31.99
CA GLY A 12 -9.95 34.40 30.60
C GLY A 12 -11.10 34.95 29.75
N THR A 13 -10.83 35.79 28.80
CA THR A 13 -11.78 36.35 27.84
C THR A 13 -12.57 35.19 27.19
N TRP A 14 -13.76 34.90 27.72
CA TRP A 14 -14.67 33.94 27.14
C TRP A 14 -15.14 34.53 25.80
N MET A 15 -14.77 33.86 24.68
CA MET A 15 -15.31 34.21 23.38
C MET A 15 -16.82 33.96 23.39
N THR A 16 -17.57 34.84 22.77
CA THR A 16 -18.97 34.54 22.45
C THR A 16 -19.02 33.33 21.48
N PRO A 17 -20.13 32.61 21.37
CA PRO A 17 -20.29 31.54 20.40
C PRO A 17 -19.96 31.97 18.96
N GLU A 18 -20.28 33.23 18.60
CA GLU A 18 -19.98 33.81 17.28
C GLU A 18 -18.47 34.04 17.10
N GLU A 19 -17.80 34.66 18.07
CA GLU A 19 -16.34 34.84 18.05
C GLU A 19 -15.60 33.51 18.03
N TYR A 20 -16.07 32.52 18.80
CA TYR A 20 -15.52 31.18 18.80
C TYR A 20 -15.68 30.51 17.43
N GLY A 21 -16.86 30.59 16.80
CA GLY A 21 -17.08 30.09 15.44
C GLY A 21 -16.16 30.75 14.42
N ALA A 22 -16.05 32.09 14.48
CA ALA A 22 -15.19 32.86 13.58
C ALA A 22 -13.68 32.57 13.78
N SER A 23 -13.28 32.13 14.99
CA SER A 23 -11.87 31.77 15.27
C SER A 23 -11.46 30.38 14.75
N ARG A 24 -12.39 29.57 14.24
CA ARG A 24 -12.07 28.24 13.72
C ARG A 24 -11.42 28.35 12.34
N ALA A 25 -10.40 27.53 12.12
CA ALA A 25 -9.79 27.45 10.79
C ALA A 25 -10.80 26.93 9.77
N ALA A 26 -10.98 27.68 8.69
CA ALA A 26 -11.70 27.20 7.51
C ALA A 26 -10.69 26.46 6.63
N LEU A 27 -10.89 25.18 6.41
CA LEU A 27 -10.09 24.33 5.54
C LEU A 27 -10.97 23.75 4.44
N TRP A 28 -10.41 23.56 3.26
CA TRP A 28 -11.04 22.75 2.23
C TRP A 28 -11.05 21.29 2.64
N THR A 29 -11.95 20.54 2.07
CA THR A 29 -12.02 19.09 2.30
C THR A 29 -12.12 18.40 0.95
N GLY A 30 -11.23 17.44 0.73
CA GLY A 30 -11.23 16.61 -0.47
C GLY A 30 -11.32 15.12 -0.15
N ALA A 31 -11.72 14.34 -1.14
CA ALA A 31 -11.82 12.89 -1.04
C ALA A 31 -11.40 12.23 -2.35
N VAL A 32 -10.39 11.35 -2.27
CA VAL A 32 -9.87 10.60 -3.42
C VAL A 32 -9.90 9.10 -3.15
N VAL A 33 -9.85 8.29 -4.20
CA VAL A 33 -9.94 6.83 -4.11
C VAL A 33 -8.70 6.17 -4.69
N LEU A 34 -8.01 5.36 -3.88
CA LEU A 34 -6.89 4.55 -4.34
C LEU A 34 -7.39 3.21 -4.85
N VAL A 35 -7.32 3.03 -6.16
CA VAL A 35 -7.69 1.79 -6.86
C VAL A 35 -6.43 1.12 -7.39
N THR A 36 -6.38 -0.21 -7.35
CA THR A 36 -5.32 -0.97 -8.02
C THR A 36 -5.92 -1.94 -9.05
N ASP A 37 -5.13 -2.30 -10.05
CA ASP A 37 -5.41 -3.44 -10.90
C ASP A 37 -4.96 -4.76 -10.23
N PRO A 38 -5.20 -5.93 -10.86
CA PRO A 38 -4.77 -7.21 -10.31
C PRO A 38 -3.25 -7.38 -10.17
N ASP A 39 -2.45 -6.57 -10.85
CA ASP A 39 -1.00 -6.58 -10.77
C ASP A 39 -0.47 -5.57 -9.73
N GLY A 40 -1.39 -4.85 -9.04
CA GLY A 40 -1.06 -3.90 -7.97
C GLY A 40 -0.62 -2.53 -8.49
N ARG A 41 -0.78 -2.24 -9.79
CA ARG A 41 -0.58 -0.90 -10.36
C ARG A 41 -1.73 0.00 -9.95
N ILE A 42 -1.44 1.26 -9.71
CA ILE A 42 -2.40 2.25 -9.20
C ILE A 42 -3.09 2.94 -10.38
N LEU A 43 -4.41 3.04 -10.33
CA LEU A 43 -5.18 3.83 -11.27
C LEU A 43 -4.87 5.31 -11.06
N VAL A 44 -4.46 5.96 -12.14
CA VAL A 44 -4.24 7.40 -12.22
C VAL A 44 -5.02 7.98 -13.39
N GLN A 45 -5.47 9.22 -13.26
CA GLN A 45 -6.20 9.92 -14.30
C GLN A 45 -5.47 11.14 -14.81
N SER A 46 -5.71 11.48 -16.07
CA SER A 46 -5.29 12.71 -16.73
C SER A 46 -6.44 13.68 -16.74
N VAL A 47 -6.15 14.95 -16.48
CA VAL A 47 -7.10 16.04 -16.56
C VAL A 47 -6.68 17.04 -17.65
N ASP A 48 -7.57 17.93 -18.07
CA ASP A 48 -7.27 18.89 -19.13
C ASP A 48 -6.58 20.16 -18.65
N TYR A 49 -6.63 20.45 -17.35
CA TYR A 49 -6.11 21.71 -16.75
C TYR A 49 -4.71 21.57 -16.11
N ARG A 50 -4.13 20.37 -16.00
CA ARG A 50 -2.76 20.15 -15.50
C ARG A 50 -2.11 18.94 -16.15
N SER A 51 -0.76 18.94 -16.17
CA SER A 51 0.03 17.84 -16.75
C SER A 51 0.18 16.63 -15.85
N ASP A 52 0.10 16.86 -14.52
CA ASP A 52 0.31 15.80 -13.54
C ASP A 52 -0.91 14.89 -13.43
N ARG A 53 -0.64 13.62 -13.13
CA ARG A 53 -1.68 12.62 -12.89
C ARG A 53 -2.27 12.78 -11.50
N LEU A 54 -3.53 12.37 -11.35
CA LEU A 54 -4.27 12.41 -10.09
C LEU A 54 -4.84 11.04 -9.74
N LEU A 55 -5.15 10.79 -8.47
CA LEU A 55 -6.09 9.76 -8.09
C LEU A 55 -7.52 10.24 -8.40
N PRO A 56 -8.46 9.34 -8.73
CA PRO A 56 -9.88 9.71 -8.87
C PRO A 56 -10.43 10.34 -7.60
N GLY A 57 -11.21 11.42 -7.75
CA GLY A 57 -11.83 12.13 -6.65
C GLY A 57 -11.72 13.63 -6.77
N GLY A 58 -12.30 14.35 -5.81
CA GLY A 58 -12.35 15.81 -5.84
C GLY A 58 -12.82 16.43 -4.54
N ALA A 59 -13.47 17.59 -4.64
CA ALA A 59 -13.92 18.36 -3.51
C ALA A 59 -15.14 17.70 -2.80
N VAL A 60 -15.20 17.90 -1.49
CA VAL A 60 -16.39 17.52 -0.70
C VAL A 60 -17.35 18.70 -0.68
N ASP A 61 -18.56 18.49 -1.16
CA ASP A 61 -19.61 19.51 -1.19
C ASP A 61 -20.19 19.82 0.19
N ALA A 62 -20.79 21.01 0.32
CA ALA A 62 -21.41 21.43 1.58
C ALA A 62 -22.52 20.45 2.00
N GLY A 63 -22.38 19.89 3.20
CA GLY A 63 -23.34 18.91 3.74
C GLY A 63 -23.11 17.47 3.28
N GLU A 64 -22.10 17.23 2.45
CA GLU A 64 -21.70 15.89 2.01
C GLU A 64 -20.64 15.29 2.95
N SER A 65 -20.63 13.98 3.12
CA SER A 65 -19.53 13.31 3.80
C SER A 65 -18.38 13.00 2.83
N PRO A 66 -17.11 12.96 3.29
CA PRO A 66 -15.98 12.61 2.42
C PRO A 66 -16.14 11.26 1.71
N ALA A 67 -16.78 10.27 2.36
CA ALA A 67 -17.05 8.97 1.73
C ALA A 67 -18.11 9.05 0.63
N ALA A 68 -19.10 9.93 0.77
CA ALA A 68 -20.12 10.18 -0.26
C ALA A 68 -19.50 10.93 -1.44
N ALA A 69 -18.68 11.95 -1.17
CA ALA A 69 -17.93 12.68 -2.19
C ALA A 69 -17.06 11.73 -3.03
N ALA A 70 -16.28 10.87 -2.38
CA ALA A 70 -15.45 9.87 -3.07
C ALA A 70 -16.27 8.98 -4.02
N ALA A 71 -17.48 8.58 -3.61
CA ALA A 71 -18.36 7.76 -4.45
C ALA A 71 -18.97 8.56 -5.60
N ARG A 72 -19.38 9.81 -5.35
CA ARG A 72 -19.92 10.73 -6.36
C ARG A 72 -18.87 11.02 -7.43
N GLU A 73 -17.67 11.43 -7.03
CA GLU A 73 -16.56 11.78 -7.93
C GLU A 73 -16.18 10.59 -8.83
N VAL A 74 -15.96 9.40 -8.28
CA VAL A 74 -15.64 8.21 -9.10
C VAL A 74 -16.76 7.90 -10.11
N ARG A 75 -18.02 8.12 -9.75
CA ARG A 75 -19.13 7.94 -10.70
C ARG A 75 -19.14 9.03 -11.77
N GLU A 76 -18.87 10.28 -11.41
CA GLU A 76 -18.83 11.42 -12.34
C GLU A 76 -17.66 11.33 -13.29
N GLU A 77 -16.46 11.03 -12.78
CA GLU A 77 -15.23 10.96 -13.55
C GLU A 77 -15.08 9.67 -14.37
N LEU A 78 -15.43 8.52 -13.79
CA LEU A 78 -15.14 7.19 -14.38
C LEU A 78 -16.39 6.42 -14.80
N GLY A 79 -17.58 6.92 -14.49
CA GLY A 79 -18.84 6.25 -14.80
C GLY A 79 -19.05 4.95 -14.03
N VAL A 80 -18.40 4.77 -12.89
CA VAL A 80 -18.41 3.53 -12.10
C VAL A 80 -18.99 3.77 -10.73
N ASP A 81 -20.11 3.10 -10.42
CA ASP A 81 -20.67 3.12 -9.08
C ASP A 81 -19.76 2.40 -8.08
N GLY A 82 -19.62 2.98 -6.89
CA GLY A 82 -18.81 2.44 -5.82
C GLY A 82 -19.26 2.86 -4.43
N HIS A 83 -18.79 2.12 -3.43
CA HIS A 83 -18.91 2.45 -2.02
C HIS A 83 -17.56 2.21 -1.36
N TYR A 84 -17.03 3.23 -0.70
CA TYR A 84 -15.65 3.24 -0.19
C TYR A 84 -15.62 3.49 1.33
N PRO A 85 -16.00 2.49 2.17
CA PRO A 85 -16.14 2.70 3.61
C PRO A 85 -14.82 2.72 4.37
N ARG A 86 -13.72 2.27 3.74
CA ARG A 86 -12.42 2.15 4.38
C ARG A 86 -11.51 3.31 4.02
N GLY A 87 -11.16 4.15 5.02
CA GLY A 87 -10.10 5.14 4.86
C GLY A 87 -8.71 4.49 4.88
N LEU A 88 -7.81 4.97 4.03
CA LEU A 88 -6.40 4.58 3.97
C LEU A 88 -5.48 5.66 4.49
N ALA A 89 -5.82 6.93 4.30
CA ALA A 89 -5.06 8.06 4.81
C ALA A 89 -5.97 9.28 5.03
N VAL A 90 -5.52 10.13 5.94
CA VAL A 90 -6.01 11.50 6.11
C VAL A 90 -4.78 12.39 6.09
N ASP A 91 -4.74 13.34 5.17
CA ASP A 91 -3.61 14.21 4.93
C ASP A 91 -3.97 15.66 5.22
N TRP A 92 -3.14 16.32 5.97
CA TRP A 92 -3.20 17.76 6.15
C TRP A 92 -2.27 18.43 5.14
N ILE A 93 -2.87 19.24 4.24
CA ILE A 93 -2.17 19.99 3.20
C ILE A 93 -2.11 21.46 3.65
N PRO A 94 -0.91 22.03 3.87
CA PRO A 94 -0.79 23.38 4.37
C PRO A 94 -1.18 24.43 3.32
N ALA A 95 -1.61 25.61 3.79
CA ALA A 95 -2.08 26.71 2.95
C ALA A 95 -0.99 27.30 2.01
N ASP A 96 0.28 27.09 2.33
CA ASP A 96 1.43 27.54 1.54
C ASP A 96 1.94 26.50 0.54
N THR A 97 1.16 25.41 0.33
CA THR A 97 1.48 24.38 -0.66
C THR A 97 1.57 25.02 -2.05
N PRO A 98 2.69 24.81 -2.79
CA PRO A 98 2.84 25.33 -4.13
C PRO A 98 1.80 24.77 -5.11
N GLY A 99 1.49 25.50 -6.17
CA GLY A 99 0.63 25.02 -7.26
C GLY A 99 -0.77 25.64 -7.28
N PHE A 100 -1.19 26.27 -6.19
CA PHE A 100 -2.48 27.00 -6.15
C PHE A 100 -2.31 28.45 -6.57
N PRO A 101 -3.10 28.97 -7.52
CA PRO A 101 -3.10 30.40 -7.86
C PRO A 101 -3.45 31.25 -6.63
N PRO A 102 -2.75 32.38 -6.39
CA PRO A 102 -3.02 33.25 -5.24
C PRO A 102 -4.46 33.71 -5.12
N GLU A 103 -5.16 33.82 -6.25
CA GLU A 103 -6.56 34.23 -6.35
C GLU A 103 -7.51 33.23 -5.70
N MET A 104 -7.13 31.95 -5.65
CA MET A 104 -7.92 30.87 -4.99
C MET A 104 -7.91 31.01 -3.48
N ARG A 105 -6.94 31.75 -2.90
CA ARG A 105 -6.81 31.90 -1.44
C ARG A 105 -6.91 30.57 -0.70
N PHE A 106 -6.17 29.58 -1.20
CA PHE A 106 -6.17 28.24 -0.65
C PHE A 106 -5.92 28.26 0.86
N PRO A 107 -6.87 27.81 1.71
CA PRO A 107 -6.75 27.92 3.17
C PRO A 107 -6.02 26.73 3.79
N GLY A 108 -5.53 25.80 2.99
CA GLY A 108 -5.16 24.44 3.38
C GLY A 108 -6.33 23.46 3.20
N GLU A 109 -6.03 22.18 3.28
CA GLU A 109 -7.02 21.14 3.01
C GLU A 109 -6.83 19.92 3.92
N ILE A 110 -7.94 19.28 4.25
CA ILE A 110 -7.96 17.91 4.79
C ILE A 110 -8.40 16.98 3.68
N LEU A 111 -7.46 16.19 3.15
CA LEU A 111 -7.73 15.24 2.07
C LEU A 111 -7.86 13.82 2.60
N HIS A 112 -8.96 13.17 2.28
CA HIS A 112 -9.26 11.78 2.64
C HIS A 112 -8.92 10.85 1.49
N VAL A 113 -8.15 9.79 1.75
CA VAL A 113 -7.88 8.73 0.76
C VAL A 113 -8.65 7.48 1.14
N TYR A 114 -9.53 7.01 0.28
CA TYR A 114 -10.35 5.82 0.47
C TYR A 114 -9.82 4.62 -0.31
N ASP A 115 -10.12 3.42 0.20
CA ASP A 115 -9.76 2.15 -0.43
C ASP A 115 -10.76 1.78 -1.53
N GLY A 116 -10.36 1.95 -2.78
CA GLY A 116 -11.12 1.51 -3.95
C GLY A 116 -10.98 0.02 -4.27
N GLY A 117 -10.12 -0.68 -3.52
CA GLY A 117 -9.83 -2.10 -3.71
C GLY A 117 -9.04 -2.39 -4.99
N THR A 118 -9.06 -3.66 -5.38
CA THR A 118 -8.49 -4.13 -6.64
C THR A 118 -9.59 -4.33 -7.66
N TRP A 119 -9.56 -3.60 -8.76
CA TRP A 119 -10.55 -3.73 -9.80
C TRP A 119 -10.23 -4.90 -10.73
N THR A 120 -11.27 -5.69 -11.04
CA THR A 120 -11.15 -6.76 -12.03
C THR A 120 -10.98 -6.19 -13.44
N PRO A 121 -10.42 -6.97 -14.39
CA PRO A 121 -10.35 -6.52 -15.80
C PRO A 121 -11.71 -6.12 -16.39
N ASP A 122 -12.81 -6.78 -15.97
CA ASP A 122 -14.17 -6.43 -16.41
C ASP A 122 -14.60 -5.07 -15.88
N ARG A 123 -14.33 -4.78 -14.60
CA ARG A 123 -14.62 -3.48 -14.02
C ARG A 123 -13.80 -2.37 -14.69
N ILE A 124 -12.53 -2.62 -14.96
CA ILE A 124 -11.67 -1.67 -15.70
C ILE A 124 -12.25 -1.40 -17.09
N ARG A 125 -12.69 -2.43 -17.80
CA ARG A 125 -13.34 -2.27 -19.12
C ARG A 125 -14.67 -1.56 -19.08
N SER A 126 -15.35 -1.52 -17.94
CA SER A 126 -16.62 -0.82 -17.78
C SER A 126 -16.47 0.69 -17.57
N VAL A 127 -15.25 1.18 -17.34
CA VAL A 127 -14.99 2.62 -17.18
C VAL A 127 -15.48 3.39 -18.41
N ARG A 128 -16.15 4.50 -18.15
CA ARG A 128 -16.53 5.51 -19.13
C ARG A 128 -16.03 6.85 -18.61
N LEU A 129 -15.70 7.74 -19.46
CA LEU A 129 -15.27 9.08 -19.09
C LEU A 129 -16.40 10.06 -19.46
N PRO A 130 -17.45 10.16 -18.64
CA PRO A 130 -18.58 11.04 -18.93
C PRO A 130 -18.23 12.51 -18.75
N ASP A 131 -17.33 12.80 -17.83
CA ASP A 131 -16.81 14.14 -17.62
C ASP A 131 -15.78 14.51 -18.70
N ARG A 132 -15.85 15.75 -19.18
CA ARG A 132 -14.89 16.28 -20.17
C ARG A 132 -13.55 16.63 -19.55
N GLU A 133 -13.52 16.86 -18.24
CA GLU A 133 -12.33 17.18 -17.49
C GLU A 133 -11.33 16.01 -17.50
N ILE A 134 -11.83 14.77 -17.43
CA ILE A 134 -10.99 13.58 -17.45
C ILE A 134 -10.70 13.19 -18.90
N THR A 135 -9.43 13.33 -19.30
CA THR A 135 -8.97 13.04 -20.66
C THR A 135 -8.46 11.61 -20.86
N GLY A 136 -8.21 10.87 -19.77
CA GLY A 136 -7.80 9.48 -19.83
C GLY A 136 -7.47 8.88 -18.46
N ILE A 137 -7.38 7.56 -18.42
CA ILE A 137 -6.90 6.80 -17.26
C ILE A 137 -5.75 5.89 -17.65
N ASP A 138 -4.89 5.58 -16.68
CA ASP A 138 -3.81 4.60 -16.82
C ASP A 138 -3.59 3.88 -15.49
N PHE A 139 -2.80 2.80 -15.52
CA PHE A 139 -2.37 2.06 -14.33
C PHE A 139 -0.85 2.17 -14.19
N ALA A 140 -0.40 2.91 -13.19
CA ALA A 140 1.01 3.21 -12.95
C ALA A 140 1.62 2.29 -11.88
N GLU A 141 2.87 1.86 -12.09
CA GLU A 141 3.67 1.25 -11.04
C GLU A 141 3.83 2.24 -9.87
N PRO A 142 3.73 1.76 -8.60
CA PRO A 142 3.94 2.65 -7.45
C PRO A 142 5.24 3.45 -7.51
N ALA A 143 6.31 2.85 -8.02
CA ALA A 143 7.61 3.51 -8.16
C ALA A 143 7.65 4.61 -9.23
N ASP A 144 6.71 4.62 -10.15
CA ASP A 144 6.64 5.62 -11.22
C ASP A 144 5.82 6.88 -10.78
N LEU A 145 5.03 6.78 -9.70
CA LEU A 145 4.19 7.89 -9.23
C LEU A 145 4.95 9.21 -8.99
N PRO A 146 6.18 9.20 -8.43
CA PRO A 146 6.94 10.45 -8.24
C PRO A 146 7.32 11.19 -9.54
N ALA A 147 7.28 10.50 -10.68
CA ALA A 147 7.53 11.09 -11.99
C ALA A 147 6.22 11.48 -12.72
N LEU A 148 5.07 11.02 -12.24
CA LEU A 148 3.77 11.20 -12.88
C LEU A 148 2.87 12.19 -12.16
N MET A 149 3.07 12.39 -10.86
CA MET A 149 2.21 13.16 -9.97
C MET A 149 2.98 14.31 -9.33
N ASP A 150 2.26 15.30 -8.81
CA ASP A 150 2.87 16.26 -7.87
C ASP A 150 3.52 15.52 -6.70
N PRO A 151 4.65 16.01 -6.16
CA PRO A 151 5.36 15.33 -5.08
C PRO A 151 4.51 15.05 -3.83
N GLY A 152 3.56 15.91 -3.47
CA GLY A 152 2.62 15.71 -2.36
C GLY A 152 1.66 14.57 -2.66
N ASP A 153 1.05 14.60 -3.84
CA ASP A 153 0.10 13.58 -4.32
C ASP A 153 0.77 12.19 -4.41
N ALA A 154 1.98 12.12 -4.97
CA ALA A 154 2.73 10.87 -5.07
C ALA A 154 3.06 10.29 -3.69
N ARG A 155 3.51 11.11 -2.73
CA ARG A 155 3.78 10.67 -1.36
C ARG A 155 2.51 10.16 -0.68
N ARG A 156 1.40 10.86 -0.82
CA ARG A 156 0.09 10.50 -0.29
C ARG A 156 -0.41 9.16 -0.82
N ALA A 157 -0.37 8.98 -2.14
CA ALA A 157 -0.78 7.74 -2.79
C ALA A 157 0.07 6.54 -2.31
N LEU A 158 1.39 6.68 -2.22
CA LEU A 158 2.29 5.65 -1.70
C LEU A 158 2.07 5.35 -0.23
N SER A 159 1.82 6.37 0.60
CA SER A 159 1.51 6.18 2.03
C SER A 159 0.18 5.47 2.23
N ALA A 160 -0.84 5.81 1.45
CA ALA A 160 -2.13 5.13 1.45
C ALA A 160 -2.00 3.66 1.00
N LEU A 161 -1.20 3.38 -0.03
CA LEU A 161 -0.95 2.00 -0.48
C LEU A 161 -0.24 1.18 0.61
N ARG A 162 0.76 1.74 1.29
CA ARG A 162 1.42 1.06 2.43
C ARG A 162 0.46 0.83 3.60
N ALA A 163 -0.43 1.77 3.91
CA ALA A 163 -1.47 1.58 4.93
C ALA A 163 -2.43 0.43 4.56
N ARG A 164 -2.78 0.30 3.26
CA ARG A 164 -3.56 -0.85 2.77
C ARG A 164 -2.82 -2.16 2.99
N ILE A 165 -1.54 -2.24 2.62
CA ILE A 165 -0.69 -3.42 2.75
C ILE A 165 -0.51 -3.78 4.23
N ASN A 166 -0.24 -2.80 5.08
CA ASN A 166 -0.16 -3.00 6.53
C ASN A 166 -1.46 -3.58 7.12
N GLY A 167 -2.61 -3.30 6.51
CA GLY A 167 -3.90 -3.70 7.07
C GLY A 167 -4.27 -2.94 8.35
N SER A 168 -3.57 -1.85 8.64
CA SER A 168 -3.83 -0.94 9.76
C SER A 168 -4.95 0.06 9.44
N GLY A 169 -5.31 0.89 10.41
CA GLY A 169 -6.17 2.04 10.19
C GLY A 169 -5.54 3.07 9.23
N PRO A 170 -6.26 4.17 8.94
CA PRO A 170 -5.74 5.19 8.06
C PRO A 170 -4.45 5.81 8.60
N ALA A 171 -3.49 6.05 7.69
CA ALA A 171 -2.28 6.80 8.00
C ALA A 171 -2.64 8.29 8.16
N LEU A 172 -2.12 8.91 9.22
CA LEU A 172 -2.19 10.36 9.38
C LEU A 172 -0.97 10.97 8.70
N LEU A 173 -1.20 11.93 7.82
CA LEU A 173 -0.16 12.51 6.97
C LEU A 173 -0.09 14.04 7.15
N GLU A 174 1.08 14.57 6.87
CA GLU A 174 1.35 16.01 6.66
C GLU A 174 2.06 16.15 5.32
N ASP A 175 1.40 16.75 4.33
CA ASP A 175 1.90 16.89 2.96
C ASP A 175 2.37 15.51 2.39
N GLY A 176 1.53 14.49 2.56
CA GLY A 176 1.78 13.11 2.12
C GLY A 176 2.80 12.33 2.95
N ARG A 177 3.40 12.90 4.00
CA ARG A 177 4.37 12.24 4.87
C ARG A 177 3.70 11.69 6.13
N PRO A 178 3.89 10.41 6.45
CA PRO A 178 3.32 9.84 7.67
C PRO A 178 3.86 10.53 8.93
N THR A 179 2.97 10.96 9.82
CA THR A 179 3.33 11.51 11.14
C THR A 179 3.89 10.42 12.07
N ASN A 180 3.51 9.15 11.83
CA ASN A 180 4.04 7.99 12.52
C ASN A 180 4.42 6.90 11.48
N PRO A 181 5.63 6.97 10.89
CA PRO A 181 6.05 6.08 9.83
C PRO A 181 6.21 4.63 10.29
N THR A 182 5.63 3.70 9.55
CA THR A 182 5.77 2.25 9.73
C THR A 182 7.13 1.74 9.21
N ASP A 183 7.43 0.45 9.40
CA ASP A 183 8.65 -0.15 8.85
C ASP A 183 8.65 -0.14 7.32
N LEU A 184 7.48 -0.32 6.68
CA LEU A 184 7.37 -0.20 5.23
C LEU A 184 7.70 1.23 4.74
N ASP A 185 7.32 2.26 5.50
CA ASP A 185 7.67 3.64 5.19
C ASP A 185 9.17 3.89 5.37
N ARG A 186 9.72 3.47 6.52
CA ARG A 186 11.15 3.64 6.85
C ARG A 186 12.08 2.93 5.87
N LEU A 187 11.72 1.71 5.47
CA LEU A 187 12.48 0.92 4.50
C LEU A 187 12.27 1.36 3.05
N GLY A 188 11.37 2.30 2.82
CA GLY A 188 11.13 2.86 1.51
C GLY A 188 10.59 1.86 0.49
N VAL A 189 9.81 0.88 0.92
CA VAL A 189 9.20 -0.09 0.00
C VAL A 189 8.31 0.61 -1.03
N LEU A 190 8.18 0.00 -2.22
CA LEU A 190 7.46 0.53 -3.39
C LEU A 190 8.09 1.77 -4.02
N ARG A 191 9.29 2.19 -3.61
CA ARG A 191 10.05 3.24 -4.29
C ARG A 191 10.81 2.73 -5.51
N THR A 192 11.11 1.44 -5.55
CA THR A 192 11.76 0.77 -6.67
C THR A 192 10.72 0.06 -7.51
N ARG A 193 10.83 0.19 -8.83
CA ARG A 193 9.95 -0.52 -9.76
C ARG A 193 10.07 -2.02 -9.51
N ARG A 194 8.92 -2.66 -9.36
CA ARG A 194 8.86 -4.10 -9.17
C ARG A 194 9.35 -4.79 -10.46
N THR A 195 10.14 -5.84 -10.32
CA THR A 195 10.60 -6.61 -11.47
C THR A 195 9.49 -7.57 -11.88
N PRO A 196 8.89 -7.43 -13.09
CA PRO A 196 7.89 -8.36 -13.56
C PRO A 196 8.45 -9.78 -13.53
N GLN A 197 7.75 -10.67 -12.83
CA GLN A 197 8.10 -12.09 -12.82
C GLN A 197 7.44 -12.77 -14.03
N HIS A 198 8.17 -12.82 -15.13
CA HIS A 198 7.70 -13.43 -16.37
C HIS A 198 7.61 -14.95 -16.26
N GLY A 199 6.80 -15.55 -17.14
CA GLY A 199 6.64 -16.99 -17.27
C GLY A 199 5.37 -17.55 -16.65
N THR A 200 5.05 -18.79 -17.03
CA THR A 200 3.91 -19.53 -16.52
C THR A 200 4.30 -20.25 -15.24
N TRP A 201 3.39 -20.27 -14.27
CA TRP A 201 3.57 -21.08 -13.05
C TRP A 201 3.30 -22.57 -13.33
N HIS A 202 4.22 -23.41 -12.89
CA HIS A 202 4.10 -24.87 -12.93
C HIS A 202 4.21 -25.41 -11.51
N PRO A 203 3.12 -25.95 -10.94
CA PRO A 203 3.17 -26.55 -9.61
C PRO A 203 3.96 -27.86 -9.63
N GLY A 204 4.61 -28.19 -8.50
CA GLY A 204 5.38 -29.41 -8.33
C GLY A 204 6.90 -29.25 -8.56
N PRO A 205 7.66 -30.33 -8.44
CA PRO A 205 9.11 -30.28 -8.52
C PRO A 205 9.60 -29.82 -9.91
N LEU A 206 10.71 -29.11 -9.91
CA LEU A 206 11.37 -28.69 -11.12
C LEU A 206 11.90 -29.92 -11.88
N PRO A 207 11.58 -30.08 -13.18
CA PRO A 207 12.15 -31.13 -14.02
C PRO A 207 13.70 -31.04 -14.08
N ALA A 208 14.38 -32.20 -13.96
CA ALA A 208 15.84 -32.25 -13.83
C ALA A 208 16.59 -31.71 -15.08
N HIS A 209 15.94 -31.69 -16.23
CA HIS A 209 16.55 -31.21 -17.48
C HIS A 209 16.47 -29.69 -17.66
N LEU A 210 15.70 -28.97 -16.81
CA LEU A 210 15.58 -27.53 -16.96
C LEU A 210 16.72 -26.81 -16.21
N PRO A 211 17.40 -25.85 -16.85
CA PRO A 211 18.42 -25.05 -16.19
C PRO A 211 17.80 -24.14 -15.13
N VAL A 212 18.37 -24.15 -13.94
CA VAL A 212 17.93 -23.33 -12.81
C VAL A 212 18.68 -22.00 -12.85
N ARG A 213 17.95 -20.89 -12.92
CA ARG A 213 18.48 -19.52 -12.80
C ARG A 213 18.48 -19.04 -11.36
N GLU A 214 17.37 -19.32 -10.66
CA GLU A 214 17.13 -18.82 -9.32
C GLU A 214 16.46 -19.87 -8.45
N ARG A 215 16.79 -19.85 -7.17
CA ARG A 215 16.07 -20.61 -6.14
C ARG A 215 15.69 -19.68 -5.02
N SER A 216 14.43 -19.69 -4.61
CA SER A 216 13.98 -18.96 -3.42
C SER A 216 12.93 -19.75 -2.65
N GLY A 217 12.75 -19.39 -1.39
CA GLY A 217 11.91 -20.12 -0.46
C GLY A 217 10.84 -19.25 0.20
N TRP A 218 9.63 -19.81 0.30
CA TRP A 218 8.61 -19.35 1.19
C TRP A 218 8.87 -19.93 2.57
N LEU A 219 9.60 -19.19 3.41
CA LEU A 219 10.03 -19.64 4.71
C LEU A 219 9.01 -19.19 5.76
N PHE A 220 8.21 -20.14 6.25
CA PHE A 220 7.10 -19.87 7.14
C PHE A 220 7.52 -19.84 8.61
N ALA A 221 7.22 -18.74 9.28
CA ALA A 221 7.20 -18.66 10.74
C ALA A 221 6.07 -19.53 11.34
N PRO A 222 6.11 -19.86 12.63
CA PRO A 222 5.11 -20.72 13.28
C PRO A 222 3.67 -20.19 13.21
N ASP A 223 3.48 -18.88 13.09
CA ASP A 223 2.18 -18.22 12.96
C ASP A 223 1.65 -18.18 11.52
N GLY A 224 2.36 -18.78 10.57
CA GLY A 224 1.97 -18.86 9.16
C GLY A 224 2.36 -17.65 8.31
N ARG A 225 2.97 -16.60 8.90
CA ARG A 225 3.62 -15.55 8.13
C ARG A 225 4.91 -16.08 7.50
N VAL A 226 5.42 -15.36 6.51
CA VAL A 226 6.63 -15.74 5.77
C VAL A 226 7.72 -14.68 5.91
N LEU A 227 8.97 -15.12 5.86
CA LEU A 227 10.12 -14.24 5.85
C LEU A 227 10.23 -13.53 4.49
N LEU A 228 10.34 -12.22 4.54
CA LEU A 228 10.57 -11.34 3.41
C LEU A 228 11.85 -10.53 3.66
N LEU A 229 12.65 -10.37 2.64
CA LEU A 229 13.86 -9.55 2.64
C LEU A 229 13.59 -8.24 1.91
N ILE A 230 13.91 -7.11 2.54
CA ILE A 230 13.83 -5.79 1.89
C ILE A 230 15.25 -5.26 1.72
N ALA A 231 15.66 -5.01 0.50
CA ALA A 231 16.95 -4.39 0.21
C ALA A 231 16.96 -2.96 0.76
N ARG A 232 17.79 -2.66 1.76
CA ARG A 232 17.84 -1.37 2.46
C ARG A 232 18.14 -0.19 1.53
N ALA A 233 18.97 -0.44 0.51
CA ALA A 233 19.36 0.60 -0.44
C ALA A 233 18.23 1.02 -1.40
N THR A 234 17.32 0.09 -1.72
CA THR A 234 16.32 0.30 -2.79
C THR A 234 14.87 0.16 -2.35
N GLY A 235 14.62 -0.48 -1.20
CA GLY A 235 13.28 -0.87 -0.77
C GLY A 235 12.68 -2.05 -1.55
N ALA A 236 13.46 -2.71 -2.41
CA ALA A 236 12.99 -3.86 -3.17
C ALA A 236 12.73 -5.08 -2.29
N ALA A 237 11.61 -5.75 -2.50
CA ALA A 237 11.20 -6.92 -1.74
C ALA A 237 11.63 -8.22 -2.45
N HIS A 238 12.20 -9.16 -1.68
CA HIS A 238 12.73 -10.42 -2.18
C HIS A 238 12.33 -11.59 -1.26
N LEU A 239 12.05 -12.75 -1.86
CA LEU A 239 12.05 -13.99 -1.11
C LEU A 239 13.48 -14.42 -0.78
N PRO A 240 13.75 -14.96 0.41
CA PRO A 240 15.08 -15.48 0.75
C PRO A 240 15.45 -16.70 -0.10
N GLY A 241 16.74 -16.95 -0.27
CA GLY A 241 17.22 -18.23 -0.77
C GLY A 241 16.77 -19.38 0.16
N PRO A 242 16.59 -20.61 -0.35
CA PRO A 242 16.03 -21.72 0.44
C PRO A 242 16.91 -22.16 1.62
N ALA A 243 18.19 -21.82 1.61
CA ALA A 243 19.17 -22.12 2.66
C ALA A 243 19.53 -20.88 3.51
N ALA A 244 18.82 -19.77 3.36
CA ALA A 244 19.17 -18.51 4.05
C ALA A 244 18.98 -18.58 5.56
N GLU A 245 18.06 -19.43 6.03
CA GLU A 245 17.71 -19.57 7.45
C GLU A 245 17.51 -21.05 7.82
N PRO A 246 17.64 -21.40 9.10
CA PRO A 246 17.36 -22.76 9.59
C PRO A 246 15.91 -23.16 9.34
N THR A 247 15.70 -24.21 8.58
CA THR A 247 14.37 -24.66 8.16
C THR A 247 14.17 -26.17 8.39
N ALA A 248 12.91 -26.57 8.41
CA ALA A 248 12.53 -27.99 8.43
C ALA A 248 11.35 -28.25 7.47
N GLY A 249 11.30 -29.52 6.98
CA GLY A 249 10.16 -29.97 6.15
C GLY A 249 10.06 -29.28 4.79
N ALA A 250 11.18 -29.07 4.11
CA ALA A 250 11.19 -28.41 2.80
C ALA A 250 10.34 -29.16 1.75
N LEU A 251 9.45 -28.44 1.10
CA LEU A 251 8.55 -28.92 0.05
C LEU A 251 8.91 -28.21 -1.27
N ALA A 252 8.97 -28.94 -2.37
CA ALA A 252 8.98 -28.33 -3.69
C ALA A 252 7.58 -27.74 -3.96
N LEU A 253 7.52 -26.44 -4.24
CA LEU A 253 6.27 -25.72 -4.50
C LEU A 253 5.92 -25.72 -5.97
N GLY A 254 6.88 -25.30 -6.78
CA GLY A 254 6.72 -25.13 -8.20
C GLY A 254 7.90 -24.39 -8.80
N HIS A 255 7.75 -24.02 -10.06
CA HIS A 255 8.73 -23.23 -10.78
C HIS A 255 8.06 -22.35 -11.82
N ARG A 256 8.75 -21.30 -12.22
CA ARG A 256 8.43 -20.49 -13.41
C ARG A 256 9.50 -20.73 -14.45
N TYR A 257 9.09 -20.88 -15.66
CA TYR A 257 10.01 -21.02 -16.80
C TYR A 257 9.84 -19.85 -17.75
N ALA A 258 10.90 -19.13 -18.01
CA ALA A 258 10.95 -18.01 -18.95
C ALA A 258 12.37 -17.87 -19.51
N ASP A 259 12.49 -17.47 -20.78
CA ASP A 259 13.74 -17.08 -21.45
C ASP A 259 14.91 -18.06 -21.25
N GLY A 260 14.63 -19.37 -21.34
CA GLY A 260 15.64 -20.42 -21.30
C GLY A 260 16.14 -20.78 -19.89
N GLY A 261 15.40 -20.43 -18.81
CA GLY A 261 15.75 -20.84 -17.47
C GLY A 261 14.55 -20.90 -16.52
N ALA A 262 14.69 -21.61 -15.42
CA ALA A 262 13.65 -21.79 -14.41
C ALA A 262 14.00 -21.08 -13.11
N SER A 263 13.01 -20.40 -12.51
CA SER A 263 13.03 -19.91 -11.14
C SER A 263 12.25 -20.90 -10.29
N ALA A 264 12.94 -21.67 -9.44
CA ALA A 264 12.35 -22.68 -8.60
C ALA A 264 11.95 -22.13 -7.23
N ARG A 265 10.79 -22.55 -6.72
CA ARG A 265 10.27 -22.18 -5.41
C ARG A 265 10.14 -23.39 -4.49
N THR A 266 10.52 -23.19 -3.24
CA THR A 266 10.31 -24.16 -2.15
C THR A 266 9.46 -23.53 -1.04
N ALA A 267 8.90 -24.37 -0.17
CA ALA A 267 8.26 -23.94 1.06
C ALA A 267 8.82 -24.74 2.22
N ALA A 268 9.13 -24.08 3.33
CA ALA A 268 9.65 -24.73 4.52
C ALA A 268 9.20 -23.98 5.79
N ARG A 269 9.24 -24.71 6.95
CA ARG A 269 9.10 -24.06 8.26
C ARG A 269 10.42 -23.42 8.66
N LEU A 270 10.39 -22.19 9.14
CA LEU A 270 11.47 -21.62 9.92
C LEU A 270 11.49 -22.31 11.30
N THR A 271 12.63 -22.82 11.69
CA THR A 271 12.87 -23.36 13.03
C THR A 271 13.60 -22.37 13.93
N ALA A 272 14.33 -21.46 13.34
CA ALA A 272 14.99 -20.35 13.99
C ALA A 272 15.24 -19.24 12.96
N LEU A 273 15.51 -18.05 13.44
CA LEU A 273 16.05 -16.94 12.67
C LEU A 273 17.53 -16.79 13.08
N ALA A 274 18.44 -16.91 12.15
CA ALA A 274 19.86 -16.74 12.43
C ALA A 274 20.15 -15.31 12.96
N PRO A 275 21.12 -15.13 13.88
CA PRO A 275 21.60 -13.79 14.22
C PRO A 275 22.18 -13.11 12.99
N ALA A 276 21.95 -11.80 12.87
CA ALA A 276 22.47 -10.91 11.83
C ALA A 276 22.60 -11.58 10.45
N GLY A 277 21.51 -11.50 9.66
CA GLY A 277 21.58 -11.81 8.23
C GLY A 277 22.49 -10.84 7.49
N ASP A 278 22.43 -10.84 6.16
CA ASP A 278 23.12 -9.86 5.33
C ASP A 278 22.65 -8.43 5.71
N PRO A 279 23.54 -7.53 6.17
CA PRO A 279 23.18 -6.18 6.58
C PRO A 279 22.59 -5.32 5.45
N ALA A 280 22.77 -5.73 4.19
CA ALA A 280 22.13 -5.09 3.04
C ALA A 280 20.60 -5.25 3.02
N TYR A 281 20.06 -6.19 3.82
CA TYR A 281 18.65 -6.50 3.86
C TYR A 281 18.04 -6.31 5.25
N ALA A 282 16.83 -5.75 5.31
CA ALA A 282 15.95 -5.87 6.46
C ALA A 282 15.12 -7.15 6.32
N ARG A 283 14.86 -7.83 7.44
CA ARG A 283 14.05 -9.05 7.50
C ARG A 283 12.69 -8.72 8.09
N LEU A 284 11.61 -9.05 7.38
CA LEU A 284 10.24 -8.83 7.82
C LEU A 284 9.45 -10.15 7.82
N LEU A 285 8.45 -10.24 8.71
CA LEU A 285 7.40 -11.24 8.58
C LEU A 285 6.16 -10.59 7.96
N ALA A 286 5.66 -11.20 6.89
CA ALA A 286 4.48 -10.73 6.16
C ALA A 286 3.56 -11.91 5.84
N THR A 287 2.27 -11.66 5.60
CA THR A 287 1.41 -12.70 5.04
C THR A 287 1.79 -12.97 3.59
N PRO A 288 1.47 -14.17 3.05
CA PRO A 288 1.70 -14.44 1.63
C PRO A 288 1.07 -13.41 0.69
N GLU A 289 -0.10 -12.87 1.05
CA GLU A 289 -0.79 -11.82 0.30
C GLU A 289 -0.01 -10.50 0.34
N GLN A 290 0.49 -10.09 1.50
CA GLN A 290 1.33 -8.89 1.64
C GLN A 290 2.64 -9.02 0.85
N VAL A 291 3.25 -10.20 0.83
CA VAL A 291 4.44 -10.46 -0.01
C VAL A 291 4.11 -10.22 -1.47
N ARG A 292 2.97 -10.72 -1.95
CA ARG A 292 2.53 -10.47 -3.33
C ARG A 292 2.24 -8.98 -3.59
N GLU A 293 1.60 -8.29 -2.64
CA GLU A 293 1.33 -6.85 -2.76
C GLU A 293 2.62 -6.01 -2.85
N LEU A 294 3.70 -6.45 -2.18
CA LEU A 294 5.00 -5.81 -2.20
C LEU A 294 5.88 -6.19 -3.40
N SER A 295 5.56 -7.31 -4.06
CA SER A 295 6.30 -7.84 -5.19
C SER A 295 5.39 -7.91 -6.40
N ASP A 296 5.84 -7.43 -7.55
CA ASP A 296 5.06 -7.62 -8.78
C ASP A 296 5.24 -9.04 -9.31
N TRP A 297 4.18 -9.84 -9.18
CA TRP A 297 4.20 -11.24 -9.60
C TRP A 297 3.17 -11.55 -10.67
N GLY A 298 2.44 -10.55 -11.14
CA GLY A 298 1.47 -10.66 -12.22
C GLY A 298 0.46 -11.80 -12.07
N PRO A 299 -0.11 -12.30 -13.17
CA PRO A 299 -1.06 -13.42 -13.16
C PRO A 299 -0.48 -14.70 -12.55
N ALA A 300 0.78 -15.03 -12.84
CA ALA A 300 1.46 -16.20 -12.28
C ALA A 300 1.63 -16.14 -10.76
N GLY A 301 1.66 -14.94 -10.17
CA GLY A 301 1.71 -14.77 -8.72
C GLY A 301 0.46 -15.25 -8.01
N ARG A 302 -0.71 -15.19 -8.64
CA ARG A 302 -1.96 -15.74 -8.07
C ARG A 302 -1.93 -17.26 -8.04
N GLU A 303 -1.42 -17.90 -9.08
CA GLU A 303 -1.28 -19.35 -9.15
C GLU A 303 -0.22 -19.86 -8.18
N GLU A 304 0.90 -19.17 -8.07
CA GLU A 304 1.94 -19.45 -7.07
C GLU A 304 1.37 -19.31 -5.65
N LEU A 305 0.59 -18.26 -5.35
CA LEU A 305 -0.02 -18.03 -4.05
C LEU A 305 -0.96 -19.20 -3.64
N ALA A 306 -1.72 -19.75 -4.58
CA ALA A 306 -2.54 -20.93 -4.32
C ALA A 306 -1.67 -22.15 -3.88
N SER A 307 -0.52 -22.35 -4.54
CA SER A 307 0.45 -23.39 -4.16
C SER A 307 1.08 -23.13 -2.78
N VAL A 308 1.34 -21.86 -2.44
CA VAL A 308 1.83 -21.43 -1.12
C VAL A 308 0.83 -21.77 -0.02
N HIS A 309 -0.46 -21.48 -0.23
CA HIS A 309 -1.51 -21.83 0.74
C HIS A 309 -1.63 -23.34 0.94
N ALA A 310 -1.58 -24.12 -0.14
CA ALA A 310 -1.58 -25.58 -0.06
C ALA A 310 -0.37 -26.11 0.72
N ALA A 311 0.82 -25.55 0.49
CA ALA A 311 2.04 -25.92 1.22
C ALA A 311 1.95 -25.55 2.72
N ARG A 312 1.40 -24.38 3.06
CA ARG A 312 1.17 -24.00 4.45
C ARG A 312 0.31 -25.03 5.20
N VAL A 313 -0.78 -25.49 4.57
CA VAL A 313 -1.63 -26.54 5.13
C VAL A 313 -0.86 -27.87 5.29
N ARG A 314 -0.09 -28.29 4.28
CA ARG A 314 0.75 -29.50 4.34
C ARG A 314 1.83 -29.42 5.43
N LEU A 315 2.34 -28.23 5.69
CA LEU A 315 3.26 -27.94 6.78
C LEU A 315 2.54 -27.83 8.15
N ALA A 316 1.22 -28.05 8.22
CA ALA A 316 0.40 -27.92 9.42
C ALA A 316 0.60 -26.58 10.15
N LEU A 317 0.57 -25.49 9.40
CA LEU A 317 0.71 -24.12 9.92
C LEU A 317 -0.65 -23.41 9.92
N PRO A 318 -0.93 -22.55 10.92
CA PRO A 318 -2.17 -21.78 10.99
C PRO A 318 -2.29 -20.77 9.83
N ALA A 319 -3.49 -20.22 9.65
CA ALA A 319 -3.67 -19.04 8.82
C ALA A 319 -2.94 -17.87 9.47
N PRO A 320 -2.14 -17.08 8.71
CA PRO A 320 -1.39 -15.97 9.27
C PRO A 320 -2.33 -14.84 9.69
N PRO A 321 -2.06 -14.16 10.83
CA PRO A 321 -2.75 -12.94 11.16
C PRO A 321 -2.36 -11.83 10.18
N ARG A 322 -3.32 -11.03 9.71
CA ARG A 322 -3.02 -9.84 8.90
C ARG A 322 -2.61 -8.69 9.83
N THR A 323 -1.35 -8.70 10.21
CA THR A 323 -0.70 -7.63 10.97
C THR A 323 0.26 -6.84 10.08
N PRO A 324 0.61 -5.60 10.43
CA PRO A 324 1.65 -4.88 9.71
C PRO A 324 2.94 -5.70 9.62
N PRO A 325 3.61 -5.76 8.46
CA PRO A 325 4.95 -6.29 8.38
C PRO A 325 5.89 -5.49 9.28
N MET A 326 6.58 -6.17 10.17
CA MET A 326 7.49 -5.55 11.13
C MET A 326 8.91 -6.06 10.91
N GLU A 327 9.87 -5.16 11.05
CA GLU A 327 11.29 -5.50 10.98
C GLU A 327 11.67 -6.42 12.16
N LEU A 328 12.32 -7.52 11.83
CA LEU A 328 12.79 -8.49 12.82
C LEU A 328 14.11 -8.04 13.43
N PRO A 329 14.33 -8.32 14.72
CA PRO A 329 15.56 -7.95 15.38
C PRO A 329 16.77 -8.65 14.76
N GLU A 330 17.93 -7.99 14.77
CA GLU A 330 19.20 -8.55 14.29
C GLU A 330 19.70 -9.73 15.14
N GLN A 331 19.22 -9.81 16.37
CA GLN A 331 19.64 -10.81 17.37
C GLN A 331 18.95 -12.13 17.12
N GLY A 332 18.88 -12.82 16.19
CA GLY A 332 18.28 -14.14 16.00
C GLY A 332 17.12 -14.50 16.94
N LEU A 333 16.18 -15.26 16.45
CA LEU A 333 15.05 -15.78 17.23
C LEU A 333 15.02 -17.31 17.14
N ARG A 334 14.66 -17.96 18.24
CA ARG A 334 14.23 -19.39 18.22
C ARG A 334 12.75 -19.41 18.50
N TRP A 335 12.04 -20.20 17.70
CA TRP A 335 10.60 -20.36 17.80
C TRP A 335 10.25 -21.54 18.72
#